data_984977d7879abc431405a9a5dcb22eba
#
_entry.id   984977d7879abc431405a9a5dcb22eba
#
_cell.length_a   1.000
_cell.length_b   1.000
_cell.length_c   1.000
_cell.angle_alpha   90.00
_cell.angle_beta   90.00
_cell.angle_gamma   90.00
#
_symmetry.space_group_name_H-M   'P 1'
#
loop_
_entity.id
_entity.type
_entity.pdbx_description
1 polymer ?
#
loop_
_entity_poly.entity_id
_entity_poly.type
_entity_poly.pdbx_seq_one_letter_code
_entity_poly.pdbx_strand_id
1 'polypeptide(L)'
;MSEALEYVERARGHLYSFHQLIGHADLLLGKACDELRTAGHGAIADRLETELVGRNVLHGRWTFQVVEEFDDGYWTEFRDHEHRVRDELQQGERHVFEAEMKEQRRTHGRIGHEATRND
;
A
#
# COMPACT_ATOMS: atom_id res chain seq x y z
N MET A 1 13.54 5.25 -4.73
CA MET A 1 12.49 4.20 -4.58
C MET A 1 11.81 4.23 -3.21
N SER A 2 12.56 4.30 -2.13
CA SER A 2 11.97 4.27 -0.78
C SER A 2 11.09 5.47 -0.48
N GLU A 3 11.47 6.66 -0.93
CA GLU A 3 10.64 7.85 -0.80
C GLU A 3 9.35 7.72 -1.61
N ALA A 4 9.43 7.17 -2.81
CA ALA A 4 8.24 6.92 -3.62
C ALA A 4 7.29 5.92 -2.95
N LEU A 5 7.83 4.85 -2.35
CA LEU A 5 7.03 3.89 -1.59
C LEU A 5 6.35 4.56 -0.39
N GLU A 6 7.03 5.47 0.29
CA GLU A 6 6.43 6.21 1.41
C GLU A 6 5.17 6.95 0.99
N TYR A 7 5.18 7.59 -0.18
CA TYR A 7 3.99 8.26 -0.72
C TYR A 7 2.89 7.27 -1.11
N VAL A 8 3.25 6.10 -1.64
CA VAL A 8 2.28 5.04 -1.93
C VAL A 8 1.63 4.54 -0.63
N GLU A 9 2.41 4.36 0.43
CA GLU A 9 1.89 3.98 1.75
C GLU A 9 0.94 5.04 2.32
N ARG A 10 1.25 6.31 2.16
CA ARG A 10 0.37 7.40 2.60
C ARG A 10 -0.93 7.43 1.80
N ALA A 11 -0.85 7.25 0.49
CA ALA A 11 -2.03 7.15 -0.36
C ALA A 11 -2.91 5.96 0.06
N ARG A 12 -2.29 4.82 0.38
CA ARG A 12 -3.00 3.64 0.88
C ARG A 12 -3.74 3.95 2.19
N GLY A 13 -3.10 4.66 3.11
CA GLY A 13 -3.73 5.11 4.36
C GLY A 13 -4.98 5.95 4.10
N HIS A 14 -4.93 6.87 3.15
CA HIS A 14 -6.08 7.68 2.74
C HIS A 14 -7.17 6.82 2.10
N LEU A 15 -6.82 5.83 1.31
CA LEU A 15 -7.79 4.91 0.71
C LEU A 15 -8.53 4.11 1.78
N TYR A 16 -7.84 3.61 2.79
CA TYR A 16 -8.45 2.92 3.92
C TYR A 16 -9.35 3.86 4.72
N SER A 17 -8.92 5.10 4.96
CA SER A 17 -9.73 6.10 5.62
C SER A 17 -11.00 6.43 4.83
N PHE A 18 -10.86 6.56 3.52
CA PHE A 18 -12.02 6.76 2.63
C PHE A 18 -13.03 5.62 2.80
N HIS A 19 -12.58 4.39 2.73
CA HIS A 19 -13.44 3.21 2.90
C HIS A 19 -14.16 3.23 4.25
N GLN A 20 -13.42 3.47 5.35
CA GLN A 20 -13.99 3.48 6.69
C GLN A 20 -15.01 4.61 6.88
N LEU A 21 -14.70 5.81 6.38
CA LEU A 21 -15.58 6.96 6.48
C LEU A 21 -16.87 6.76 5.69
N ILE A 22 -16.80 6.18 4.51
CA ILE A 22 -17.99 5.87 3.70
C ILE A 22 -18.86 4.84 4.40
N GLY A 23 -18.26 3.77 4.96
CA GLY A 23 -19.01 2.79 5.73
C GLY A 23 -19.72 3.40 6.94
N HIS A 24 -19.03 4.28 7.66
CA HIS A 24 -19.64 4.99 8.80
C HIS A 24 -20.77 5.94 8.35
N ALA A 25 -20.57 6.65 7.24
CA ALA A 25 -21.57 7.55 6.68
C ALA A 25 -22.84 6.77 6.30
N ASP A 26 -22.73 5.58 5.71
CA ASP A 26 -23.88 4.77 5.34
C ASP A 26 -24.67 4.30 6.58
N LEU A 27 -23.98 3.92 7.65
CA LEU A 27 -24.62 3.58 8.93
C LEU A 27 -25.37 4.77 9.52
N LEU A 28 -24.78 5.96 9.51
CA LEU A 28 -25.42 7.18 9.98
C LEU A 28 -26.61 7.57 9.10
N LEU A 29 -26.55 7.32 7.80
CA LEU A 29 -27.65 7.57 6.89
C LEU A 29 -28.85 6.68 7.23
N GLY A 30 -28.63 5.39 7.50
CA GLY A 30 -29.69 4.48 7.94
C GLY A 30 -30.35 4.97 9.22
N LYS A 31 -29.54 5.43 10.19
CA LYS A 31 -30.03 6.01 11.44
C LYS A 31 -30.85 7.28 11.20
N ALA A 32 -30.41 8.14 10.29
CA ALA A 32 -31.16 9.33 9.91
C ALA A 32 -32.53 8.99 9.32
N CYS A 33 -32.61 7.93 8.52
CA CYS A 33 -33.90 7.44 8.00
C CYS A 33 -34.85 7.03 9.13
N ASP A 34 -34.34 6.33 10.13
CA ASP A 34 -35.17 5.93 11.31
C ASP A 34 -35.67 7.17 12.08
N GLU A 35 -34.83 8.18 12.27
CA GLU A 35 -35.18 9.43 12.91
C GLU A 35 -36.26 10.20 12.11
N LEU A 36 -36.11 10.23 10.78
CA LEU A 36 -37.11 10.85 9.90
C LEU A 36 -38.45 10.17 10.00
N ARG A 37 -38.50 8.84 10.06
CA ARG A 37 -39.75 8.08 10.24
C ARG A 37 -40.41 8.41 11.58
N THR A 38 -39.60 8.45 12.64
CA THR A 38 -40.10 8.79 13.98
C THR A 38 -40.69 10.19 14.02
N ALA A 39 -40.10 11.13 13.25
CA ALA A 39 -40.58 12.51 13.14
C ALA A 39 -41.76 12.68 12.18
N GLY A 40 -42.26 11.61 11.58
CA GLY A 40 -43.41 11.65 10.68
C GLY A 40 -43.06 11.90 9.20
N HIS A 41 -41.77 11.77 8.83
CA HIS A 41 -41.29 11.99 7.46
C HIS A 41 -40.97 10.70 6.74
N GLY A 42 -41.91 9.72 6.77
CA GLY A 42 -41.70 8.40 6.20
C GLY A 42 -41.45 8.40 4.69
N ALA A 43 -42.08 9.29 3.95
CA ALA A 43 -41.86 9.40 2.50
C ALA A 43 -40.42 9.82 2.14
N ILE A 44 -39.85 10.75 2.93
CA ILE A 44 -38.47 11.16 2.75
C ILE A 44 -37.52 10.01 3.08
N ALA A 45 -37.76 9.31 4.18
CA ALA A 45 -36.97 8.14 4.58
C ALA A 45 -37.01 7.04 3.52
N ASP A 46 -38.20 6.73 2.97
CA ASP A 46 -38.37 5.73 1.91
C ASP A 46 -37.56 6.06 0.67
N ARG A 47 -37.54 7.34 0.28
CA ARG A 47 -36.76 7.78 -0.87
C ARG A 47 -35.26 7.60 -0.64
N LEU A 48 -34.77 7.99 0.55
CA LEU A 48 -33.35 7.81 0.90
C LEU A 48 -32.95 6.34 0.96
N GLU A 49 -33.79 5.50 1.52
CA GLU A 49 -33.53 4.05 1.57
C GLU A 49 -33.53 3.42 0.19
N THR A 50 -34.39 3.86 -0.70
CA THR A 50 -34.46 3.33 -2.06
C THR A 50 -33.30 3.80 -2.93
N GLU A 51 -32.93 5.06 -2.80
CA GLU A 51 -31.99 5.71 -3.73
C GLU A 51 -30.55 5.78 -3.24
N LEU A 52 -30.31 5.78 -1.91
CA LEU A 52 -29.00 6.10 -1.36
C LEU A 52 -28.47 5.08 -0.39
N VAL A 53 -29.25 4.55 0.54
CA VAL A 53 -28.77 3.59 1.53
C VAL A 53 -28.28 2.33 0.84
N GLY A 54 -27.05 1.92 1.15
CA GLY A 54 -26.44 0.74 0.56
C GLY A 54 -26.06 0.86 -0.92
N ARG A 55 -26.15 2.06 -1.48
CA ARG A 55 -25.74 2.29 -2.87
C ARG A 55 -24.24 2.13 -3.03
N ASN A 56 -23.80 1.51 -4.13
CA ASN A 56 -22.39 1.47 -4.49
C ASN A 56 -21.84 2.89 -4.69
N VAL A 57 -20.80 3.24 -3.97
CA VAL A 57 -20.14 4.54 -4.05
C VAL A 57 -19.47 4.72 -5.41
N LEU A 58 -18.92 3.65 -5.94
CA LEU A 58 -18.32 3.58 -7.26
C LEU A 58 -19.13 2.66 -8.14
N HIS A 59 -19.16 2.95 -9.44
CA HIS A 59 -19.90 2.13 -10.39
C HIS A 59 -19.46 0.66 -10.35
N GLY A 60 -20.39 -0.23 -9.97
CA GLY A 60 -20.17 -1.66 -9.95
C GLY A 60 -19.22 -2.17 -8.85
N ARG A 61 -18.80 -1.33 -7.91
CA ARG A 61 -17.86 -1.70 -6.84
C ARG A 61 -18.26 -1.13 -5.49
N TRP A 62 -18.02 -1.91 -4.45
CA TRP A 62 -18.00 -1.43 -3.08
C TRP A 62 -16.62 -0.91 -2.73
N THR A 63 -16.51 -0.03 -1.73
CA THR A 63 -15.22 0.57 -1.37
C THR A 63 -14.19 -0.45 -0.90
N PHE A 64 -14.60 -1.51 -0.19
CA PHE A 64 -13.66 -2.55 0.23
C PHE A 64 -13.07 -3.31 -0.97
N GLN A 65 -13.80 -3.46 -2.08
CA GLN A 65 -13.29 -4.09 -3.29
C GLN A 65 -12.19 -3.25 -3.93
N VAL A 66 -12.30 -1.92 -3.85
CA VAL A 66 -11.25 -1.01 -4.31
C VAL A 66 -10.00 -1.15 -3.46
N VAL A 67 -10.15 -1.24 -2.13
CA VAL A 67 -9.05 -1.46 -1.20
C VAL A 67 -8.35 -2.78 -1.49
N GLU A 68 -9.10 -3.86 -1.65
CA GLU A 68 -8.55 -5.19 -1.96
C GLU A 68 -7.80 -5.20 -3.30
N GLU A 69 -8.39 -4.62 -4.32
CA GLU A 69 -7.78 -4.56 -5.66
C GLU A 69 -6.47 -3.74 -5.62
N PHE A 70 -6.46 -2.62 -4.90
CA PHE A 70 -5.25 -1.81 -4.72
C PHE A 70 -4.17 -2.60 -3.97
N ASP A 71 -4.53 -3.26 -2.87
CA ASP A 71 -3.57 -4.02 -2.06
C ASP A 71 -3.01 -5.23 -2.81
N ASP A 72 -3.86 -5.97 -3.50
CA ASP A 72 -3.45 -7.18 -4.22
C ASP A 72 -2.68 -6.86 -5.51
N GLY A 73 -2.89 -5.69 -6.08
CA GLY A 73 -2.26 -5.27 -7.33
C GLY A 73 -1.12 -4.28 -7.12
N TYR A 74 -1.44 -3.00 -7.27
CA TYR A 74 -0.44 -1.93 -7.32
C TYR A 74 0.45 -1.84 -6.09
N TRP A 75 -0.13 -1.88 -4.90
CA TRP A 75 0.64 -1.78 -3.66
C TRP A 75 1.63 -2.93 -3.49
N THR A 76 1.18 -4.17 -3.67
CA THR A 76 2.03 -5.35 -3.56
C THR A 76 3.16 -5.30 -4.60
N GLU A 77 2.83 -4.99 -5.84
CA GLU A 77 3.81 -4.90 -6.92
C GLU A 77 4.85 -3.81 -6.67
N PHE A 78 4.41 -2.65 -6.21
CA PHE A 78 5.31 -1.55 -5.88
C PHE A 78 6.29 -1.92 -4.76
N ARG A 79 5.78 -2.53 -3.70
CA ARG A 79 6.61 -2.98 -2.57
C ARG A 79 7.62 -4.04 -3.00
N ASP A 80 7.21 -4.97 -3.83
CA ASP A 80 8.10 -6.02 -4.32
C ASP A 80 9.25 -5.44 -5.16
N HIS A 81 8.97 -4.48 -6.01
CA HIS A 81 9.99 -3.80 -6.80
C HIS A 81 10.95 -2.98 -5.93
N GLU A 82 10.42 -2.22 -4.97
CA GLU A 82 11.25 -1.45 -4.05
C GLU A 82 12.18 -2.36 -3.25
N HIS A 83 11.67 -3.45 -2.73
CA HIS A 83 12.45 -4.43 -1.98
C HIS A 83 13.55 -5.05 -2.85
N ARG A 84 13.22 -5.42 -4.07
CA ARG A 84 14.20 -6.01 -5.02
C ARG A 84 15.32 -5.03 -5.35
N VAL A 85 14.99 -3.79 -5.66
CA VAL A 85 15.99 -2.75 -5.96
C VAL A 85 16.93 -2.55 -4.78
N ARG A 86 16.36 -2.45 -3.59
CA ARG A 86 17.15 -2.27 -2.36
C ARG A 86 18.09 -3.45 -2.11
N ASP A 87 17.61 -4.67 -2.29
CA ASP A 87 18.42 -5.87 -2.12
C ASP A 87 19.55 -5.94 -3.14
N GLU A 88 19.27 -5.65 -4.40
CA GLU A 88 20.28 -5.67 -5.46
C GLU A 88 21.38 -4.63 -5.20
N LEU A 89 20.99 -3.43 -4.79
CA LEU A 89 21.94 -2.37 -4.47
C LEU A 89 22.77 -2.69 -3.22
N GLN A 90 22.12 -3.24 -2.20
CA GLN A 90 22.80 -3.62 -0.97
C GLN A 90 23.82 -4.73 -1.20
N GLN A 91 23.50 -5.72 -2.02
CA GLN A 91 24.45 -6.76 -2.41
C GLN A 91 25.61 -6.19 -3.20
N GLY A 92 25.35 -5.26 -4.12
CA GLY A 92 26.42 -4.58 -4.87
C GLY A 92 27.38 -3.82 -3.96
N GLU A 93 26.85 -3.05 -3.02
CA GLU A 93 27.67 -2.32 -2.03
C GLU A 93 28.47 -3.27 -1.15
N ARG A 94 27.87 -4.37 -0.74
CA ARG A 94 28.53 -5.38 0.08
C ARG A 94 29.70 -6.02 -0.65
N HIS A 95 29.53 -6.33 -1.92
CA HIS A 95 30.62 -6.88 -2.75
C HIS A 95 31.76 -5.88 -2.91
N VAL A 96 31.47 -4.62 -3.16
CA VAL A 96 32.49 -3.55 -3.24
C VAL A 96 33.24 -3.43 -1.93
N PHE A 97 32.56 -3.40 -0.82
CA PHE A 97 33.16 -3.31 0.51
C PHE A 97 34.08 -4.50 0.80
N GLU A 98 33.66 -5.70 0.48
CA GLU A 98 34.46 -6.92 0.66
C GLU A 98 35.73 -6.88 -0.21
N ALA A 99 35.61 -6.43 -1.45
CA ALA A 99 36.76 -6.29 -2.35
C ALA A 99 37.79 -5.26 -1.82
N GLU A 100 37.32 -4.14 -1.30
CA GLU A 100 38.18 -3.11 -0.69
C GLU A 100 38.88 -3.65 0.55
N MET A 101 38.20 -4.39 1.40
CA MET A 101 38.82 -5.03 2.56
C MET A 101 39.89 -6.03 2.15
N LYS A 102 39.66 -6.82 1.11
CA LYS A 102 40.64 -7.75 0.59
C LYS A 102 41.87 -7.04 0.12
N GLU A 103 41.75 -5.94 -0.63
CA GLU A 103 42.87 -5.16 -1.12
C GLU A 103 43.72 -4.57 0.03
N GLN A 104 43.06 -4.10 1.09
CA GLN A 104 43.76 -3.54 2.26
C GLN A 104 44.52 -4.58 3.06
N ARG A 105 44.04 -5.83 3.10
CA ARG A 105 44.58 -6.89 3.96
C ARG A 105 45.55 -7.83 3.26
N ARG A 106 45.53 -7.90 1.93
CA ARG A 106 46.40 -8.80 1.18
C ARG A 106 47.84 -8.28 1.15
N THR A 107 48.77 -9.22 1.15
CA THR A 107 50.20 -8.91 0.88
C THR A 107 50.41 -8.98 -0.62
N HIS A 108 50.79 -7.86 -1.23
CA HIS A 108 50.98 -7.78 -2.67
C HIS A 108 52.07 -8.77 -3.13
N GLY A 109 51.79 -9.50 -4.18
CA GLY A 109 52.72 -10.47 -4.76
C GLY A 109 52.81 -11.80 -4.02
N ARG A 110 52.06 -11.99 -2.91
CA ARG A 110 52.04 -13.24 -2.18
C ARG A 110 50.98 -14.16 -2.77
N ILE A 111 51.34 -15.44 -2.95
CA ILE A 111 50.40 -16.49 -3.42
C ILE A 111 49.26 -16.63 -2.41
N GLY A 112 48.03 -16.63 -2.89
CA GLY A 112 46.82 -16.70 -2.06
C GLY A 112 46.28 -15.35 -1.64
N HIS A 113 46.93 -14.23 -2.00
CA HIS A 113 46.48 -12.87 -1.66
C HIS A 113 46.11 -12.05 -2.91
N GLU A 114 45.62 -12.72 -3.93
CA GLU A 114 45.16 -12.07 -5.17
C GLU A 114 43.86 -11.28 -4.94
N ALA A 115 43.73 -10.16 -5.64
CA ALA A 115 42.54 -9.30 -5.54
C ALA A 115 41.31 -9.92 -6.19
N THR A 116 41.47 -10.84 -7.15
CA THR A 116 40.38 -11.51 -7.87
C THR A 116 40.27 -12.96 -7.43
N ARG A 117 39.06 -13.52 -7.54
CA ARG A 117 38.82 -14.93 -7.25
C ARG A 117 39.45 -15.82 -8.30
N ASN A 118 40.09 -16.88 -7.85
CA ASN A 118 40.64 -17.94 -8.70
C ASN A 118 39.66 -19.15 -8.68
N ASP A 119 38.59 -19.03 -9.40
CA ASP A 119 37.60 -20.13 -9.48
C ASP A 119 37.82 -21.01 -10.69
#